data_e35e2aa8d7c259bdc8f251f9abb196d0
#
_entry.id   e35e2aa8d7c259bdc8f251f9abb196d0
#
_cell.length_a   1.000
_cell.length_b   1.000
_cell.length_c   1.000
_cell.angle_alpha   90.00
_cell.angle_beta   90.00
_cell.angle_gamma   90.00
#
_symmetry.space_group_name_H-M   'P 1'
#
loop_
_entity.id
_entity.type
_entity.pdbx_description
1 polymer ?
#
loop_
_entity_poly.entity_id
_entity_poly.type
_entity_poly.pdbx_seq_one_letter_code
_entity_poly.pdbx_strand_id
1 'polypeptide(L)'
;WVDEQLARPPSGYPASTFWYESLYESDNCTFGSAIESAAYRCAVDQLTLTRLRSRFFTNALQAPDQLRQRVAWALSQIFVVSGMKDPDMETAYVQARWHQALAEQAFGNFEGLLYAITMSPAMGHYLDMADNAKADPAEGTEPNENFARELLQLFSIGVAELKRDGTPLLDAQSQPVPTYGQAEVRAFARALTGWTYAPYPGGLAKHEEDQRYYGSPMVAVASQHDTAAKRLLRGISLPAGQTADADLRAALRNVFLHPNVGPFIGRQLIRHLVTGSPSPAYVDRVAAVFDDDGAGMRGNLKAVVRAILLDPEARGAPDANARYGRFREPALYVTAEDIDYLKGLIASGPVSVEVKSPVTIDEDAEGHLGRDARGHQH
;
A
#
# COMPACT_ATOMS: atom_id res chain seq x y z
N TRP A 1 -20.50 -12.15 14.61
CA TRP A 1 -20.14 -10.93 13.92
C TRP A 1 -18.87 -11.11 13.06
N VAL A 2 -17.72 -11.62 13.59
CA VAL A 2 -16.47 -11.78 12.80
C VAL A 2 -16.71 -12.61 11.55
N ASP A 3 -17.28 -13.83 11.70
CA ASP A 3 -17.51 -14.73 10.56
C ASP A 3 -18.54 -14.18 9.57
N GLU A 4 -19.55 -13.44 10.04
CA GLU A 4 -20.50 -12.71 9.19
C GLU A 4 -19.78 -11.63 8.37
N GLN A 5 -18.93 -10.80 9.00
CA GLN A 5 -18.19 -9.75 8.32
C GLN A 5 -17.19 -10.31 7.29
N LEU A 6 -16.54 -11.44 7.60
CA LEU A 6 -15.66 -12.14 6.68
C LEU A 6 -16.38 -12.73 5.44
N ALA A 7 -17.71 -12.82 5.48
CA ALA A 7 -18.53 -13.28 4.36
C ALA A 7 -19.14 -12.12 3.53
N ARG A 8 -19.06 -10.87 4.01
CA ARG A 8 -19.62 -9.71 3.30
C ARG A 8 -18.86 -9.42 2.00
N PRO A 9 -19.56 -9.13 0.90
CA PRO A 9 -18.92 -8.68 -0.33
C PRO A 9 -18.27 -7.29 -0.11
N PRO A 10 -17.27 -6.91 -0.91
CA PRO A 10 -16.61 -5.62 -0.78
C PRO A 10 -17.54 -4.48 -1.17
N SER A 11 -17.67 -3.49 -0.30
CA SER A 11 -18.15 -2.15 -0.66
C SER A 11 -17.02 -1.40 -1.34
N GLY A 12 -17.24 -0.98 -2.59
CA GLY A 12 -16.14 -0.53 -3.42
C GLY A 12 -16.04 0.98 -3.56
N TYR A 13 -15.04 1.31 -4.34
CA TYR A 13 -14.81 2.62 -4.94
C TYR A 13 -15.21 2.51 -6.42
N PRO A 14 -16.50 2.65 -6.78
CA PRO A 14 -16.97 2.34 -8.13
C PRO A 14 -16.30 3.24 -9.16
N ALA A 15 -15.76 2.62 -10.20
CA ALA A 15 -15.03 3.30 -11.27
C ALA A 15 -15.84 4.46 -11.87
N SER A 16 -17.14 4.27 -12.10
CA SER A 16 -18.05 5.31 -12.61
C SER A 16 -18.11 6.59 -11.77
N THR A 17 -17.67 6.56 -10.53
CA THR A 17 -17.62 7.71 -9.64
C THR A 17 -16.31 8.50 -9.78
N PHE A 18 -15.27 7.89 -10.35
CA PHE A 18 -13.89 8.41 -10.39
C PHE A 18 -13.28 8.37 -11.81
N TRP A 19 -14.07 8.37 -12.85
CA TRP A 19 -13.58 8.20 -14.22
C TRP A 19 -12.76 9.38 -14.71
N TYR A 20 -11.55 9.06 -15.16
CA TYR A 20 -10.62 9.98 -15.79
C TYR A 20 -11.07 10.39 -17.23
N GLU A 21 -11.66 9.44 -17.98
CA GLU A 21 -12.12 9.67 -19.36
C GLU A 21 -13.20 10.75 -19.47
N SER A 22 -14.07 10.89 -18.44
CA SER A 22 -15.09 11.94 -18.46
C SER A 22 -14.52 13.35 -18.26
N LEU A 23 -13.27 13.49 -17.85
CA LEU A 23 -12.62 14.78 -17.60
C LEU A 23 -12.09 15.43 -18.87
N TYR A 24 -11.63 14.63 -19.83
CA TYR A 24 -11.15 15.14 -21.12
C TYR A 24 -12.28 15.57 -22.07
N GLU A 25 -13.48 15.04 -21.90
CA GLU A 25 -14.64 15.39 -22.75
C GLU A 25 -15.45 16.58 -22.20
N SER A 26 -15.23 17.01 -20.96
CA SER A 26 -15.96 18.15 -20.43
C SER A 26 -15.06 19.39 -20.31
N ASP A 27 -15.10 20.27 -21.31
CA ASP A 27 -14.61 21.66 -21.27
C ASP A 27 -15.16 22.46 -20.06
N ASN A 28 -15.93 21.81 -19.20
CA ASN A 28 -16.67 22.39 -18.09
C ASN A 28 -16.06 22.16 -16.71
N CYS A 29 -14.96 21.38 -16.58
CA CYS A 29 -14.28 21.13 -15.31
C CYS A 29 -12.92 21.86 -15.27
N THR A 30 -12.88 23.10 -14.82
CA THR A 30 -11.62 23.86 -14.82
C THR A 30 -11.42 24.66 -13.53
N PHE A 31 -10.20 24.66 -12.98
CA PHE A 31 -9.79 25.53 -11.87
C PHE A 31 -9.68 27.01 -12.26
N GLY A 32 -9.65 27.32 -13.57
CA GLY A 32 -9.66 28.70 -14.09
C GLY A 32 -11.00 29.41 -13.96
N SER A 33 -12.05 28.70 -13.59
CA SER A 33 -13.38 29.27 -13.37
C SER A 33 -13.50 29.93 -11.99
N ALA A 34 -14.51 30.83 -11.84
CA ALA A 34 -14.77 31.46 -10.53
C ALA A 34 -14.98 30.41 -9.44
N ILE A 35 -14.39 30.63 -8.27
CA ILE A 35 -14.60 29.80 -7.06
C ILE A 35 -16.11 29.70 -6.83
N GLU A 36 -16.62 28.47 -6.55
CA GLU A 36 -18.03 28.12 -6.43
C GLU A 36 -18.84 27.98 -7.73
N SER A 37 -18.26 28.22 -8.91
CA SER A 37 -18.89 27.83 -10.16
C SER A 37 -19.06 26.33 -10.28
N ALA A 38 -20.01 25.86 -11.10
CA ALA A 38 -20.19 24.43 -11.36
C ALA A 38 -18.90 23.79 -11.92
N ALA A 39 -18.17 24.51 -12.77
CA ALA A 39 -16.91 24.07 -13.37
C ALA A 39 -15.78 23.94 -12.33
N TYR A 40 -15.67 24.89 -11.39
CA TYR A 40 -14.70 24.82 -10.29
C TYR A 40 -15.01 23.65 -9.34
N ARG A 41 -16.27 23.50 -8.92
CA ARG A 41 -16.69 22.37 -8.06
C ARG A 41 -16.44 21.04 -8.75
N CYS A 42 -16.72 20.94 -10.04
CA CYS A 42 -16.40 19.76 -10.85
C CYS A 42 -14.88 19.47 -10.80
N ALA A 43 -14.03 20.48 -11.00
CA ALA A 43 -12.58 20.31 -10.94
C ALA A 43 -12.11 19.84 -9.55
N VAL A 44 -12.61 20.45 -8.46
CA VAL A 44 -12.31 20.01 -7.10
C VAL A 44 -12.72 18.56 -6.87
N ASP A 45 -13.91 18.16 -7.30
CA ASP A 45 -14.42 16.81 -7.09
C ASP A 45 -13.68 15.75 -7.91
N GLN A 46 -13.22 16.07 -9.10
CA GLN A 46 -12.65 15.10 -10.03
C GLN A 46 -11.11 15.09 -10.02
N LEU A 47 -10.49 16.27 -9.89
CA LEU A 47 -9.04 16.44 -10.00
C LEU A 47 -8.30 16.48 -8.64
N THR A 48 -9.03 16.31 -7.53
CA THR A 48 -8.44 16.29 -6.18
C THR A 48 -8.84 15.04 -5.42
N LEU A 49 -8.21 14.81 -4.27
CA LEU A 49 -8.55 13.71 -3.38
C LEU A 49 -9.85 13.92 -2.57
N THR A 50 -10.56 15.03 -2.75
CA THR A 50 -11.76 15.38 -1.96
C THR A 50 -12.83 14.31 -2.09
N ARG A 51 -13.16 13.89 -3.30
CA ARG A 51 -14.17 12.86 -3.57
C ARG A 51 -13.78 11.48 -3.01
N LEU A 52 -12.51 11.13 -3.12
CA LEU A 52 -11.98 9.91 -2.52
C LEU A 52 -12.10 9.93 -0.99
N ARG A 53 -11.72 11.04 -0.36
CA ARG A 53 -11.85 11.22 1.11
C ARG A 53 -13.28 11.08 1.55
N SER A 54 -14.22 11.75 0.87
CA SER A 54 -15.65 11.63 1.13
C SER A 54 -16.13 10.18 1.02
N ARG A 55 -15.73 9.47 -0.04
CA ARG A 55 -16.09 8.05 -0.22
C ARG A 55 -15.46 7.14 0.83
N PHE A 56 -14.22 7.40 1.20
CA PHE A 56 -13.54 6.68 2.28
C PHE A 56 -14.31 6.78 3.59
N PHE A 57 -14.69 7.99 4.02
CA PHE A 57 -15.47 8.18 5.24
C PHE A 57 -16.88 7.58 5.16
N THR A 58 -17.54 7.69 4.00
CA THR A 58 -18.82 7.01 3.79
C THR A 58 -18.69 5.50 3.98
N ASN A 59 -17.70 4.87 3.36
CA ASN A 59 -17.45 3.44 3.53
C ASN A 59 -17.10 3.10 4.99
N ALA A 60 -16.23 3.87 5.62
CA ALA A 60 -15.80 3.64 7.00
C ALA A 60 -16.93 3.74 8.03
N LEU A 61 -17.99 4.52 7.74
CA LEU A 61 -19.12 4.74 8.65
C LEU A 61 -20.35 3.89 8.32
N GLN A 62 -20.62 3.64 7.05
CA GLN A 62 -21.91 3.11 6.59
C GLN A 62 -21.85 1.80 5.83
N ALA A 63 -20.67 1.42 5.29
CA ALA A 63 -20.56 0.20 4.52
C ALA A 63 -20.90 -1.05 5.35
N PRO A 64 -21.60 -2.04 4.80
CA PRO A 64 -21.98 -3.26 5.53
C PRO A 64 -20.77 -4.18 5.83
N ASP A 65 -19.66 -4.01 5.14
CA ASP A 65 -18.41 -4.79 5.24
C ASP A 65 -17.34 -4.09 6.10
N GLN A 66 -17.72 -3.59 7.28
CA GLN A 66 -16.88 -2.79 8.16
C GLN A 66 -15.51 -3.42 8.46
N LEU A 67 -15.46 -4.74 8.70
CA LEU A 67 -14.18 -5.41 8.95
C LEU A 67 -13.27 -5.35 7.72
N ARG A 68 -13.81 -5.51 6.51
CA ARG A 68 -13.05 -5.39 5.26
C ARG A 68 -12.48 -3.98 5.10
N GLN A 69 -13.27 -2.96 5.39
CA GLN A 69 -12.80 -1.57 5.32
C GLN A 69 -11.64 -1.32 6.31
N ARG A 70 -11.72 -1.88 7.52
CA ARG A 70 -10.63 -1.77 8.52
C ARG A 70 -9.37 -2.55 8.10
N VAL A 71 -9.53 -3.72 7.50
CA VAL A 71 -8.39 -4.51 6.99
C VAL A 71 -7.78 -3.83 5.77
N ALA A 72 -8.59 -3.30 4.84
CA ALA A 72 -8.07 -2.53 3.70
C ALA A 72 -7.29 -1.30 4.15
N TRP A 73 -7.78 -0.60 5.20
CA TRP A 73 -7.03 0.48 5.83
C TRP A 73 -5.70 0.00 6.43
N ALA A 74 -5.71 -1.10 7.18
CA ALA A 74 -4.48 -1.68 7.73
C ALA A 74 -3.47 -2.04 6.62
N LEU A 75 -3.95 -2.63 5.53
CA LEU A 75 -3.12 -2.93 4.36
C LEU A 75 -2.55 -1.67 3.70
N SER A 76 -3.30 -0.57 3.65
CA SER A 76 -2.80 0.71 3.10
C SER A 76 -1.70 1.34 3.95
N GLN A 77 -1.59 0.98 5.23
CA GLN A 77 -0.49 1.41 6.10
C GLN A 77 0.76 0.53 5.95
N ILE A 78 0.61 -0.66 5.36
CA ILE A 78 1.72 -1.57 5.04
C ILE A 78 2.20 -1.31 3.60
N PHE A 79 1.28 -1.33 2.65
CA PHE A 79 1.52 -1.09 1.22
C PHE A 79 1.23 0.38 0.91
N VAL A 80 2.21 1.24 1.18
CA VAL A 80 2.01 2.69 1.11
C VAL A 80 2.08 3.19 -0.33
N VAL A 81 1.09 3.98 -0.72
CA VAL A 81 1.10 4.82 -1.92
C VAL A 81 0.64 6.21 -1.51
N SER A 82 1.45 7.23 -1.78
CA SER A 82 1.10 8.62 -1.46
C SER A 82 0.38 9.29 -2.64
N GLY A 83 -0.73 9.95 -2.35
CA GLY A 83 -1.39 10.87 -3.28
C GLY A 83 -0.69 12.22 -3.41
N MET A 84 0.44 12.42 -2.72
CA MET A 84 1.17 13.70 -2.67
C MET A 84 2.52 13.63 -3.41
N LYS A 85 2.77 12.58 -4.20
CA LYS A 85 4.04 12.44 -4.94
C LYS A 85 4.16 13.49 -6.06
N ASP A 86 3.12 13.64 -6.84
CA ASP A 86 3.01 14.56 -7.96
C ASP A 86 1.53 14.75 -8.36
N PRO A 87 1.21 15.67 -9.29
CA PRO A 87 -0.17 15.94 -9.69
C PRO A 87 -0.96 14.73 -10.20
N ASP A 88 -0.32 13.76 -10.86
CA ASP A 88 -0.99 12.56 -11.36
C ASP A 88 -1.54 11.74 -10.18
N MET A 89 -0.75 11.64 -9.09
CA MET A 89 -1.11 10.89 -7.89
C MET A 89 -2.13 11.61 -7.01
N GLU A 90 -2.32 12.92 -7.16
CA GLU A 90 -3.34 13.69 -6.44
C GLU A 90 -4.75 13.45 -6.96
N THR A 91 -4.91 12.73 -8.08
CA THR A 91 -6.23 12.46 -8.64
C THR A 91 -7.00 11.40 -7.83
N ALA A 92 -8.27 11.66 -7.60
CA ALA A 92 -9.15 10.70 -6.91
C ALA A 92 -9.23 9.35 -7.63
N TYR A 93 -9.14 9.36 -8.94
CA TYR A 93 -9.19 8.17 -9.79
C TYR A 93 -8.05 7.19 -9.52
N VAL A 94 -6.80 7.66 -9.49
CA VAL A 94 -5.62 6.81 -9.23
C VAL A 94 -5.69 6.18 -7.85
N GLN A 95 -5.97 6.99 -6.85
CA GLN A 95 -6.04 6.54 -5.46
C GLN A 95 -7.26 5.64 -5.18
N ALA A 96 -8.40 5.89 -5.84
CA ALA A 96 -9.58 5.04 -5.70
C ALA A 96 -9.32 3.62 -6.21
N ARG A 97 -8.62 3.46 -7.34
CA ARG A 97 -8.19 2.15 -7.86
C ARG A 97 -7.28 1.42 -6.91
N TRP A 98 -6.36 2.13 -6.28
CA TRP A 98 -5.48 1.59 -5.25
C TRP A 98 -6.28 1.07 -4.04
N HIS A 99 -7.16 1.90 -3.46
CA HIS A 99 -8.01 1.51 -2.34
C HIS A 99 -8.97 0.36 -2.69
N GLN A 100 -9.49 0.35 -3.92
CA GLN A 100 -10.34 -0.75 -4.42
C GLN A 100 -9.57 -2.08 -4.41
N ALA A 101 -8.34 -2.10 -4.94
CA ALA A 101 -7.52 -3.31 -4.96
C ALA A 101 -7.24 -3.85 -3.55
N LEU A 102 -6.93 -2.97 -2.59
CA LEU A 102 -6.72 -3.38 -1.20
C LEU A 102 -8.00 -3.93 -0.56
N ALA A 103 -9.16 -3.33 -0.82
CA ALA A 103 -10.44 -3.81 -0.30
C ALA A 103 -10.83 -5.17 -0.89
N GLU A 104 -10.60 -5.39 -2.17
CA GLU A 104 -10.84 -6.68 -2.84
C GLU A 104 -9.94 -7.78 -2.28
N GLN A 105 -8.66 -7.48 -2.07
CA GLN A 105 -7.67 -8.44 -1.58
C GLN A 105 -7.65 -8.62 -0.06
N ALA A 106 -8.40 -7.82 0.70
CA ALA A 106 -8.37 -7.82 2.17
C ALA A 106 -8.61 -9.20 2.82
N PHE A 107 -9.38 -10.06 2.17
CA PHE A 107 -9.68 -11.44 2.61
C PHE A 107 -9.25 -12.49 1.57
N GLY A 108 -8.37 -12.11 0.65
CA GLY A 108 -7.80 -12.99 -0.36
C GLY A 108 -6.60 -13.79 0.14
N ASN A 109 -5.78 -14.24 -0.80
CA ASN A 109 -4.49 -14.84 -0.51
C ASN A 109 -3.38 -13.80 -0.62
N PHE A 110 -2.40 -13.83 0.29
CA PHE A 110 -1.31 -12.87 0.34
C PHE A 110 -0.46 -12.86 -0.95
N GLU A 111 -0.25 -14.00 -1.60
CA GLU A 111 0.44 -14.05 -2.90
C GLU A 111 -0.34 -13.28 -3.98
N GLY A 112 -1.67 -13.43 -4.00
CA GLY A 112 -2.56 -12.65 -4.88
C GLY A 112 -2.54 -11.16 -4.55
N LEU A 113 -2.48 -10.79 -3.28
CA LEU A 113 -2.32 -9.39 -2.85
C LEU A 113 -0.98 -8.83 -3.34
N LEU A 114 0.14 -9.54 -3.13
CA LEU A 114 1.46 -9.10 -3.63
C LEU A 114 1.44 -8.87 -5.15
N TYR A 115 0.81 -9.78 -5.89
CA TYR A 115 0.65 -9.62 -7.34
C TYR A 115 -0.17 -8.37 -7.69
N ALA A 116 -1.31 -8.19 -7.04
CA ALA A 116 -2.21 -7.05 -7.31
C ALA A 116 -1.54 -5.70 -7.02
N ILE A 117 -0.80 -5.57 -5.90
CA ILE A 117 -0.08 -4.34 -5.58
C ILE A 117 1.09 -4.10 -6.52
N THR A 118 1.84 -5.14 -6.90
CA THR A 118 2.98 -5.04 -7.82
C THR A 118 2.52 -4.60 -9.20
N MET A 119 1.39 -5.11 -9.68
CA MET A 119 0.84 -4.77 -11.00
C MET A 119 0.03 -3.47 -11.02
N SER A 120 -0.19 -2.85 -9.85
CA SER A 120 -0.88 -1.56 -9.78
C SER A 120 -0.04 -0.44 -10.40
N PRO A 121 -0.57 0.31 -11.38
CA PRO A 121 0.17 1.44 -11.94
C PRO A 121 0.40 2.56 -10.91
N ALA A 122 -0.46 2.70 -9.89
CA ALA A 122 -0.24 3.64 -8.79
C ALA A 122 1.02 3.28 -7.98
N MET A 123 1.20 2.00 -7.64
CA MET A 123 2.40 1.52 -6.98
C MET A 123 3.61 1.59 -7.92
N GLY A 124 3.45 1.19 -9.17
CA GLY A 124 4.49 1.27 -10.21
C GLY A 124 5.03 2.69 -10.37
N HIS A 125 4.15 3.68 -10.36
CA HIS A 125 4.53 5.09 -10.36
C HIS A 125 5.18 5.53 -9.05
N TYR A 126 4.59 5.15 -7.93
CA TYR A 126 5.05 5.60 -6.61
C TYR A 126 6.46 5.14 -6.27
N LEU A 127 6.82 3.91 -6.64
CA LEU A 127 8.13 3.29 -6.35
C LEU A 127 8.98 3.04 -7.61
N ASP A 128 8.69 3.73 -8.71
CA ASP A 128 9.51 3.74 -9.93
C ASP A 128 9.70 2.35 -10.56
N MET A 129 8.70 1.46 -10.43
CA MET A 129 8.67 0.17 -11.14
C MET A 129 8.11 0.34 -12.56
N ALA A 130 7.15 1.26 -12.75
CA ALA A 130 6.69 1.62 -14.09
C ALA A 130 7.85 2.27 -14.85
N ASP A 131 8.02 1.87 -16.11
CA ASP A 131 9.09 2.33 -17.01
C ASP A 131 10.52 1.97 -16.53
N ASN A 132 10.65 1.04 -15.58
CA ASN A 132 11.96 0.52 -15.17
C ASN A 132 12.49 -0.48 -16.22
N ALA A 133 13.54 -0.07 -16.94
CA ALA A 133 14.14 -0.84 -18.00
C ALA A 133 15.32 -1.70 -17.50
N LYS A 134 15.69 -2.72 -18.31
CA LYS A 134 16.95 -3.43 -18.13
C LYS A 134 18.14 -2.48 -18.28
N ALA A 135 19.31 -2.89 -17.78
CA ALA A 135 20.53 -2.12 -17.91
C ALA A 135 20.85 -1.77 -19.39
N ASP A 136 21.26 -0.54 -19.61
CA ASP A 136 21.83 -0.08 -20.88
C ASP A 136 23.27 0.40 -20.66
N PRO A 137 24.27 -0.43 -21.01
CA PRO A 137 25.68 -0.06 -20.85
C PRO A 137 26.12 1.14 -21.72
N ALA A 138 25.40 1.44 -22.81
CA ALA A 138 25.73 2.58 -23.68
C ALA A 138 25.36 3.90 -23.02
N GLU A 139 24.23 3.92 -22.29
CA GLU A 139 23.75 5.07 -21.53
C GLU A 139 24.22 5.05 -20.06
N GLY A 140 24.84 3.96 -19.61
CA GLY A 140 25.30 3.79 -18.23
C GLY A 140 24.16 3.65 -17.22
N THR A 141 22.99 3.17 -17.64
CA THR A 141 21.81 3.01 -16.78
C THR A 141 21.72 1.59 -16.22
N GLU A 142 21.22 1.48 -15.00
CA GLU A 142 20.94 0.23 -14.30
C GLU A 142 19.47 0.17 -13.89
N PRO A 143 18.88 -1.04 -13.71
CA PRO A 143 17.53 -1.18 -13.21
C PRO A 143 17.32 -0.46 -11.89
N ASN A 144 16.20 0.28 -11.77
CA ASN A 144 15.84 0.95 -10.53
C ASN A 144 15.54 -0.08 -9.44
N GLU A 145 16.16 0.09 -8.28
CA GLU A 145 16.05 -0.84 -7.15
C GLU A 145 14.91 -0.47 -6.17
N ASN A 146 14.26 0.68 -6.33
CA ASN A 146 13.34 1.23 -5.32
C ASN A 146 12.23 0.24 -4.98
N PHE A 147 11.42 -0.15 -5.95
CA PHE A 147 10.33 -1.11 -5.71
C PHE A 147 10.85 -2.47 -5.19
N ALA A 148 11.95 -2.99 -5.74
CA ALA A 148 12.52 -4.26 -5.29
C ALA A 148 12.95 -4.21 -3.82
N ARG A 149 13.53 -3.11 -3.38
CA ARG A 149 13.92 -2.88 -1.99
C ARG A 149 12.71 -2.83 -1.07
N GLU A 150 11.67 -2.08 -1.43
CA GLU A 150 10.47 -1.96 -0.62
C GLU A 150 9.64 -3.25 -0.60
N LEU A 151 9.61 -3.99 -1.71
CA LEU A 151 9.01 -5.32 -1.75
C LEU A 151 9.61 -6.26 -0.70
N LEU A 152 10.93 -6.26 -0.54
CA LEU A 152 11.62 -7.09 0.44
C LEU A 152 11.54 -6.51 1.84
N GLN A 153 11.80 -5.21 2.01
CA GLN A 153 11.99 -4.56 3.30
C GLN A 153 10.68 -4.25 4.01
N LEU A 154 9.74 -3.59 3.33
CA LEU A 154 8.51 -3.08 3.95
C LEU A 154 7.30 -3.97 3.69
N PHE A 155 7.24 -4.62 2.53
CA PHE A 155 6.00 -5.27 2.09
C PHE A 155 5.95 -6.77 2.38
N SER A 156 7.07 -7.41 2.76
CA SER A 156 7.04 -8.87 2.85
C SER A 156 7.89 -9.52 3.95
N ILE A 157 9.20 -9.32 3.98
CA ILE A 157 10.10 -10.14 4.82
C ILE A 157 10.90 -9.36 5.86
N GLY A 158 11.06 -8.04 5.67
CA GLY A 158 11.88 -7.20 6.54
C GLY A 158 13.39 -7.46 6.36
N VAL A 159 14.20 -6.72 7.11
CA VAL A 159 15.67 -6.70 6.97
C VAL A 159 16.39 -7.78 7.79
N ALA A 160 15.72 -8.43 8.74
CA ALA A 160 16.31 -9.44 9.61
C ALA A 160 15.49 -10.74 9.57
N GLU A 161 16.19 -11.87 9.58
CA GLU A 161 15.56 -13.19 9.76
C GLU A 161 14.79 -13.25 11.06
N LEU A 162 13.58 -13.78 11.02
CA LEU A 162 12.68 -13.89 12.15
C LEU A 162 12.43 -15.36 12.53
N LYS A 163 12.26 -15.58 13.82
CA LYS A 163 11.55 -16.76 14.31
C LYS A 163 10.05 -16.58 14.03
N ARG A 164 9.28 -17.66 14.07
CA ARG A 164 7.82 -17.59 13.85
C ARG A 164 7.09 -16.69 14.84
N ASP A 165 7.65 -16.48 16.02
CA ASP A 165 7.14 -15.55 17.05
C ASP A 165 7.44 -14.06 16.76
N GLY A 166 8.05 -13.75 15.61
CA GLY A 166 8.42 -12.42 15.20
C GLY A 166 9.67 -11.84 15.90
N THR A 167 10.38 -12.62 16.72
CA THR A 167 11.66 -12.20 17.28
C THR A 167 12.80 -12.43 16.30
N PRO A 168 13.79 -11.50 16.23
CA PRO A 168 14.92 -11.66 15.32
C PRO A 168 15.76 -12.91 15.62
N LEU A 169 16.24 -13.58 14.59
CA LEU A 169 17.34 -14.54 14.70
C LEU A 169 18.63 -13.75 14.88
N LEU A 170 19.43 -14.20 15.84
CA LEU A 170 20.72 -13.59 16.14
C LEU A 170 21.86 -14.53 15.76
N ASP A 171 22.94 -13.95 15.25
CA ASP A 171 24.19 -14.65 15.00
C ASP A 171 25.02 -14.89 16.27
N ALA A 172 26.23 -15.46 16.12
CA ALA A 172 27.12 -15.73 17.23
C ALA A 172 27.63 -14.46 17.95
N GLN A 173 27.50 -13.30 17.34
CA GLN A 173 27.86 -11.99 17.88
C GLN A 173 26.63 -11.24 18.43
N SER A 174 25.47 -11.91 18.56
CA SER A 174 24.20 -11.34 19.01
C SER A 174 23.67 -10.22 18.10
N GLN A 175 24.05 -10.23 16.80
CA GLN A 175 23.49 -9.30 15.81
C GLN A 175 22.36 -9.98 15.03
N PRO A 176 21.34 -9.24 14.60
CA PRO A 176 20.30 -9.78 13.73
C PRO A 176 20.88 -10.32 12.41
N VAL A 177 20.51 -11.54 12.05
CA VAL A 177 20.89 -12.14 10.77
C VAL A 177 20.13 -11.45 9.65
N PRO A 178 20.78 -10.88 8.61
CA PRO A 178 20.08 -10.23 7.51
C PRO A 178 19.30 -11.23 6.65
N THR A 179 18.10 -10.84 6.19
CA THR A 179 17.28 -11.64 5.27
C THR A 179 17.80 -11.67 3.85
N TYR A 180 18.43 -10.59 3.42
CA TYR A 180 18.97 -10.41 2.08
C TYR A 180 20.14 -9.42 2.09
N GLY A 181 20.91 -9.43 1.02
CA GLY A 181 21.95 -8.45 0.75
C GLY A 181 21.69 -7.66 -0.53
N GLN A 182 22.65 -6.82 -0.90
CA GLN A 182 22.54 -5.98 -2.10
C GLN A 182 22.44 -6.80 -3.39
N ALA A 183 23.02 -8.00 -3.43
CA ALA A 183 22.95 -8.88 -4.60
C ALA A 183 21.52 -9.35 -4.88
N GLU A 184 20.77 -9.70 -3.83
CA GLU A 184 19.36 -10.08 -3.95
C GLU A 184 18.51 -8.89 -4.39
N VAL A 185 18.70 -7.68 -3.82
CA VAL A 185 17.97 -6.47 -4.25
C VAL A 185 18.16 -6.23 -5.75
N ARG A 186 19.40 -6.28 -6.25
CA ARG A 186 19.69 -6.15 -7.69
C ARG A 186 19.04 -7.24 -8.53
N ALA A 187 19.04 -8.47 -8.05
CA ALA A 187 18.42 -9.58 -8.76
C ALA A 187 16.91 -9.41 -8.88
N PHE A 188 16.25 -8.95 -7.81
CA PHE A 188 14.81 -8.60 -7.82
C PHE A 188 14.54 -7.41 -8.74
N ALA A 189 15.35 -6.34 -8.69
CA ALA A 189 15.20 -5.19 -9.57
C ALA A 189 15.24 -5.62 -11.05
N ARG A 190 16.20 -6.49 -11.42
CA ARG A 190 16.29 -7.06 -12.77
C ARG A 190 15.09 -7.93 -13.14
N ALA A 191 14.56 -8.72 -12.20
CA ALA A 191 13.38 -9.56 -12.44
C ALA A 191 12.09 -8.74 -12.65
N LEU A 192 12.07 -7.51 -12.16
CA LEU A 192 10.93 -6.59 -12.20
C LEU A 192 11.05 -5.50 -13.29
N THR A 193 12.01 -5.64 -14.23
CA THR A 193 12.16 -4.74 -15.37
C THR A 193 11.13 -4.98 -16.46
N GLY A 194 10.90 -3.97 -17.31
CA GLY A 194 10.09 -4.07 -18.53
C GLY A 194 8.60 -3.88 -18.32
N TRP A 195 8.17 -3.33 -17.19
CA TRP A 195 6.77 -3.01 -16.94
C TRP A 195 6.47 -1.54 -17.18
N THR A 196 5.32 -1.25 -17.81
CA THR A 196 4.85 0.11 -18.09
C THR A 196 3.34 0.21 -17.93
N TYR A 197 2.81 1.42 -18.07
CA TYR A 197 1.37 1.66 -18.03
C TYR A 197 0.66 0.92 -19.17
N ALA A 198 -0.54 0.42 -18.89
CA ALA A 198 -1.39 -0.10 -19.94
C ALA A 198 -1.73 1.02 -20.95
N PRO A 199 -1.94 0.71 -22.24
CA PRO A 199 -2.41 1.71 -23.20
C PRO A 199 -3.82 2.16 -22.83
N TYR A 200 -4.17 3.39 -23.23
CA TYR A 200 -5.57 3.78 -23.29
C TYR A 200 -6.35 2.80 -24.19
N PRO A 201 -7.65 2.60 -23.95
CA PRO A 201 -8.46 1.73 -24.78
C PRO A 201 -8.29 2.04 -26.28
N GLY A 202 -7.83 1.05 -27.05
CA GLY A 202 -7.53 1.20 -28.48
C GLY A 202 -6.10 1.67 -28.85
N GLY A 203 -5.28 2.00 -27.85
CA GLY A 203 -3.86 2.36 -28.06
C GLY A 203 -2.90 1.16 -27.99
N LEU A 204 -1.61 1.44 -28.18
CA LEU A 204 -0.51 0.47 -27.99
C LEU A 204 0.28 0.86 -26.74
N ALA A 205 0.68 -0.13 -25.94
CA ALA A 205 1.59 0.09 -24.82
C ALA A 205 2.98 0.47 -25.33
N LYS A 206 3.51 1.57 -24.81
CA LYS A 206 4.87 2.01 -25.07
C LYS A 206 5.54 2.41 -23.78
N HIS A 207 6.81 2.03 -23.65
CA HIS A 207 7.65 2.44 -22.54
C HIS A 207 7.95 3.95 -22.65
N GLU A 208 7.94 4.66 -21.52
CA GLU A 208 8.26 6.10 -21.42
C GLU A 208 7.35 7.03 -22.24
N GLU A 209 6.08 6.71 -22.39
CA GLU A 209 5.11 7.66 -22.97
C GLU A 209 4.62 8.69 -21.96
N ASP A 210 4.37 9.92 -22.43
CA ASP A 210 3.84 11.03 -21.62
C ASP A 210 2.43 10.78 -21.07
N GLN A 211 1.69 9.80 -21.62
CA GLN A 211 0.32 9.48 -21.21
C GLN A 211 0.29 8.23 -20.32
N ARG A 212 0.09 8.44 -19.02
CA ARG A 212 0.02 7.40 -18.01
C ARG A 212 -1.43 6.98 -17.75
N TYR A 213 -1.79 5.76 -18.15
CA TYR A 213 -3.13 5.22 -17.91
C TYR A 213 -3.15 4.34 -16.64
N TYR A 214 -3.88 4.81 -15.63
CA TYR A 214 -3.99 4.13 -14.33
C TYR A 214 -5.22 3.21 -14.22
N GLY A 215 -6.01 3.05 -15.30
CA GLY A 215 -7.27 2.31 -15.29
C GLY A 215 -7.14 0.79 -15.38
N SER A 216 -5.95 0.29 -15.72
CA SER A 216 -5.68 -1.14 -15.85
C SER A 216 -4.33 -1.48 -15.21
N PRO A 217 -4.08 -2.75 -14.85
CA PRO A 217 -2.77 -3.20 -14.40
C PRO A 217 -1.68 -2.88 -15.43
N MET A 218 -0.44 -2.71 -14.96
CA MET A 218 0.72 -2.53 -15.83
C MET A 218 0.88 -3.68 -16.81
N VAL A 219 1.53 -3.41 -17.94
CA VAL A 219 1.78 -4.37 -19.02
C VAL A 219 3.27 -4.49 -19.31
N ALA A 220 3.68 -5.63 -19.86
CA ALA A 220 5.09 -5.88 -20.17
C ALA A 220 5.48 -5.37 -21.56
N VAL A 221 6.63 -4.70 -21.64
CA VAL A 221 7.35 -4.38 -22.87
C VAL A 221 8.59 -5.27 -22.95
N ALA A 222 8.52 -6.35 -23.71
CA ALA A 222 9.52 -7.42 -23.73
C ALA A 222 10.94 -6.94 -24.04
N SER A 223 11.12 -5.92 -24.88
CA SER A 223 12.42 -5.34 -25.22
C SER A 223 13.12 -4.67 -24.05
N GLN A 224 12.38 -4.25 -23.03
CA GLN A 224 12.87 -3.56 -21.84
C GLN A 224 13.14 -4.52 -20.65
N HIS A 225 12.75 -5.81 -20.79
CA HIS A 225 12.97 -6.80 -19.74
C HIS A 225 14.39 -7.39 -19.78
N ASP A 226 15.00 -7.56 -18.61
CA ASP A 226 16.26 -8.28 -18.43
C ASP A 226 16.03 -9.80 -18.47
N THR A 227 16.45 -10.44 -19.53
CA THR A 227 16.28 -11.89 -19.74
C THR A 227 17.46 -12.73 -19.26
N ALA A 228 18.53 -12.14 -18.67
CA ALA A 228 19.64 -12.92 -18.15
C ALA A 228 19.23 -13.67 -16.86
N ALA A 229 19.96 -14.75 -16.55
CA ALA A 229 19.71 -15.52 -15.31
C ALA A 229 19.84 -14.66 -14.06
N LYS A 230 19.02 -14.95 -13.04
CA LYS A 230 18.96 -14.19 -11.77
C LYS A 230 19.01 -15.16 -10.61
N ARG A 231 19.67 -14.77 -9.52
CA ARG A 231 19.71 -15.53 -8.27
C ARG A 231 18.97 -14.75 -7.19
N LEU A 232 17.83 -15.27 -6.77
CA LEU A 232 16.94 -14.67 -5.79
C LEU A 232 17.24 -15.15 -4.36
N LEU A 233 16.32 -14.85 -3.43
CA LEU A 233 16.43 -15.26 -2.02
C LEU A 233 16.67 -16.76 -1.87
N ARG A 234 17.46 -17.12 -0.86
CA ARG A 234 17.76 -18.50 -0.48
C ARG A 234 18.36 -19.33 -1.64
N GLY A 235 19.04 -18.65 -2.55
CA GLY A 235 19.75 -19.28 -3.67
C GLY A 235 18.86 -19.79 -4.81
N ILE A 236 17.57 -19.47 -4.83
CA ILE A 236 16.68 -19.81 -5.94
C ILE A 236 17.14 -19.08 -7.20
N SER A 237 17.28 -19.82 -8.29
CA SER A 237 17.74 -19.28 -9.57
C SER A 237 16.63 -19.24 -10.59
N LEU A 238 16.47 -18.11 -11.27
CA LEU A 238 15.65 -17.97 -12.46
C LEU A 238 16.55 -18.21 -13.70
N PRO A 239 16.15 -19.10 -14.62
CA PRO A 239 16.91 -19.34 -15.83
C PRO A 239 16.88 -18.12 -16.76
N ALA A 240 17.87 -18.01 -17.64
CA ALA A 240 17.87 -17.02 -18.70
C ALA A 240 16.76 -17.29 -19.74
N GLY A 241 16.31 -16.22 -20.40
CA GLY A 241 15.33 -16.29 -21.49
C GLY A 241 13.87 -16.26 -21.02
N GLN A 242 13.60 -16.05 -19.74
CA GLN A 242 12.22 -15.91 -19.25
C GLN A 242 11.59 -14.58 -19.68
N THR A 243 10.26 -14.57 -19.75
CA THR A 243 9.46 -13.35 -19.96
C THR A 243 9.34 -12.55 -18.67
N ALA A 244 9.01 -11.27 -18.78
CA ALA A 244 8.77 -10.40 -17.61
C ALA A 244 7.71 -10.98 -16.66
N ASP A 245 6.61 -11.54 -17.20
CA ASP A 245 5.54 -12.16 -16.37
C ASP A 245 6.05 -13.42 -15.65
N ALA A 246 6.84 -14.27 -16.31
CA ALA A 246 7.41 -15.46 -15.69
C ALA A 246 8.37 -15.10 -14.56
N ASP A 247 9.26 -14.15 -14.77
CA ASP A 247 10.21 -13.67 -13.76
C ASP A 247 9.48 -13.00 -12.58
N LEU A 248 8.52 -12.12 -12.86
CA LEU A 248 7.72 -11.45 -11.82
C LEU A 248 7.00 -12.47 -10.93
N ARG A 249 6.28 -13.45 -11.53
CA ARG A 249 5.57 -14.46 -10.76
C ARG A 249 6.52 -15.32 -9.93
N ALA A 250 7.64 -15.71 -10.50
CA ALA A 250 8.65 -16.49 -9.79
C ALA A 250 9.29 -15.68 -8.65
N ALA A 251 9.55 -14.40 -8.85
CA ALA A 251 10.07 -13.51 -7.82
C ALA A 251 9.07 -13.31 -6.68
N LEU A 252 7.81 -13.02 -6.97
CA LEU A 252 6.76 -12.90 -5.94
C LEU A 252 6.52 -14.20 -5.21
N ARG A 253 6.55 -15.34 -5.91
CA ARG A 253 6.46 -16.66 -5.29
C ARG A 253 7.65 -16.96 -4.38
N ASN A 254 8.85 -16.57 -4.75
CA ASN A 254 10.07 -16.71 -3.93
C ASN A 254 9.96 -15.92 -2.63
N VAL A 255 9.46 -14.68 -2.71
CA VAL A 255 9.14 -13.85 -1.53
C VAL A 255 8.05 -14.49 -0.68
N PHE A 256 6.91 -14.86 -1.29
CA PHE A 256 5.77 -15.44 -0.58
C PHE A 256 6.12 -16.69 0.21
N LEU A 257 7.01 -17.52 -0.30
CA LEU A 257 7.47 -18.75 0.39
C LEU A 257 8.52 -18.50 1.46
N HIS A 258 9.00 -17.26 1.64
CA HIS A 258 9.97 -16.97 2.68
C HIS A 258 9.35 -17.13 4.08
N PRO A 259 10.06 -17.77 5.04
CA PRO A 259 9.52 -18.02 6.39
C PRO A 259 9.12 -16.75 7.15
N ASN A 260 9.80 -15.64 6.86
CA ASN A 260 9.53 -14.36 7.53
C ASN A 260 8.15 -13.77 7.23
N VAL A 261 7.52 -14.11 6.10
CA VAL A 261 6.28 -13.43 5.67
C VAL A 261 5.17 -13.57 6.70
N GLY A 262 4.97 -14.78 7.24
CA GLY A 262 3.96 -15.02 8.26
C GLY A 262 4.13 -14.15 9.51
N PRO A 263 5.25 -14.22 10.21
CA PRO A 263 5.49 -13.39 11.41
C PRO A 263 5.58 -11.89 11.10
N PHE A 264 6.16 -11.49 9.97
CA PHE A 264 6.32 -10.08 9.61
C PHE A 264 4.97 -9.41 9.32
N ILE A 265 4.16 -9.99 8.45
CA ILE A 265 2.84 -9.47 8.09
C ILE A 265 1.83 -9.68 9.21
N GLY A 266 1.86 -10.83 9.89
CA GLY A 266 1.01 -11.11 11.04
C GLY A 266 1.19 -10.07 12.15
N ARG A 267 2.43 -9.74 12.51
CA ARG A 267 2.74 -8.71 13.49
C ARG A 267 2.25 -7.33 13.08
N GLN A 268 2.41 -6.94 11.81
CA GLN A 268 1.92 -5.65 11.31
C GLN A 268 0.39 -5.58 11.36
N LEU A 269 -0.31 -6.63 10.89
CA LEU A 269 -1.77 -6.66 10.95
C LEU A 269 -2.29 -6.63 12.39
N ILE A 270 -1.67 -7.34 13.34
CA ILE A 270 -2.04 -7.25 14.76
C ILE A 270 -1.89 -5.80 15.24
N ARG A 271 -0.78 -5.12 14.89
CA ARG A 271 -0.53 -3.74 15.30
C ARG A 271 -1.55 -2.76 14.75
N HIS A 272 -2.03 -2.97 13.55
CA HIS A 272 -3.05 -2.12 12.95
C HIS A 272 -4.49 -2.47 13.36
N LEU A 273 -4.77 -3.69 13.79
CA LEU A 273 -6.13 -4.12 14.10
C LEU A 273 -6.42 -4.20 15.61
N VAL A 274 -5.43 -4.55 16.44
CA VAL A 274 -5.66 -4.86 17.87
C VAL A 274 -4.75 -4.06 18.79
N THR A 275 -3.42 -4.33 18.81
CA THR A 275 -2.48 -3.74 19.80
C THR A 275 -1.15 -3.39 19.17
N GLY A 276 -0.56 -2.26 19.58
CA GLY A 276 0.75 -1.82 19.11
C GLY A 276 1.92 -2.69 19.56
N SER A 277 1.74 -3.49 20.63
CA SER A 277 2.78 -4.31 21.24
C SER A 277 2.30 -5.74 21.47
N PRO A 278 2.07 -6.54 20.38
CA PRO A 278 1.66 -7.93 20.53
C PRO A 278 2.76 -8.77 21.18
N SER A 279 2.37 -9.75 22.02
CA SER A 279 3.32 -10.71 22.57
C SER A 279 3.92 -11.60 21.47
N PRO A 280 5.14 -12.14 21.65
CA PRO A 280 5.71 -13.13 20.73
C PRO A 280 4.80 -14.34 20.54
N ALA A 281 4.12 -14.80 21.59
CA ALA A 281 3.19 -15.92 21.51
C ALA A 281 1.96 -15.62 20.64
N TYR A 282 1.46 -14.39 20.66
CA TYR A 282 0.37 -13.97 19.77
C TYR A 282 0.83 -13.97 18.31
N VAL A 283 2.00 -13.38 18.04
CA VAL A 283 2.57 -13.39 16.69
C VAL A 283 2.78 -14.83 16.19
N ASP A 284 3.29 -15.73 17.01
CA ASP A 284 3.52 -17.14 16.67
C ASP A 284 2.22 -17.85 16.23
N ARG A 285 1.13 -17.67 17.01
CA ARG A 285 -0.18 -18.27 16.67
C ARG A 285 -0.73 -17.75 15.36
N VAL A 286 -0.63 -16.45 15.11
CA VAL A 286 -1.09 -15.84 13.85
C VAL A 286 -0.22 -16.24 12.67
N ALA A 287 1.10 -16.30 12.85
CA ALA A 287 2.04 -16.77 11.84
C ALA A 287 1.82 -18.25 11.49
N ALA A 288 1.47 -19.09 12.46
CA ALA A 288 1.11 -20.49 12.21
C ALA A 288 -0.12 -20.60 11.28
N VAL A 289 -1.14 -19.76 11.49
CA VAL A 289 -2.33 -19.71 10.60
C VAL A 289 -1.99 -19.13 9.22
N PHE A 290 -1.02 -18.22 9.14
CA PHE A 290 -0.52 -17.75 7.85
C PHE A 290 0.18 -18.87 7.08
N ASP A 291 0.95 -19.72 7.77
CA ASP A 291 1.66 -20.85 7.16
C ASP A 291 0.70 -21.94 6.69
N ASP A 292 -0.35 -22.22 7.45
CA ASP A 292 -1.41 -23.19 7.14
C ASP A 292 -2.70 -22.77 7.85
N ASP A 293 -3.74 -22.52 7.08
CA ASP A 293 -5.06 -22.13 7.58
C ASP A 293 -5.88 -23.28 8.18
N GLY A 294 -5.30 -24.47 8.27
CA GLY A 294 -5.95 -25.73 8.68
C GLY A 294 -6.55 -26.51 7.53
N ALA A 295 -6.50 -25.97 6.30
CA ALA A 295 -6.91 -26.66 5.07
C ALA A 295 -5.74 -26.82 4.06
N GLY A 296 -4.50 -26.57 4.51
CA GLY A 296 -3.29 -26.67 3.69
C GLY A 296 -3.00 -25.43 2.85
N MET A 297 -3.66 -24.30 3.11
CA MET A 297 -3.47 -23.08 2.34
C MET A 297 -2.62 -22.08 3.11
N ARG A 298 -1.43 -21.77 2.56
CA ARG A 298 -0.58 -20.67 3.02
C ARG A 298 -1.12 -19.31 2.57
N GLY A 299 -1.02 -18.30 3.44
CA GLY A 299 -1.31 -16.90 3.10
C GLY A 299 -2.79 -16.56 2.99
N ASN A 300 -3.70 -17.37 3.53
CA ASN A 300 -5.14 -17.07 3.58
C ASN A 300 -5.41 -15.91 4.55
N LEU A 301 -5.52 -14.68 4.02
CA LEU A 301 -5.72 -13.48 4.83
C LEU A 301 -7.05 -13.50 5.60
N LYS A 302 -8.08 -14.16 5.07
CA LYS A 302 -9.34 -14.35 5.78
C LYS A 302 -9.14 -15.13 7.07
N ALA A 303 -8.40 -16.24 7.02
CA ALA A 303 -8.05 -17.04 8.18
C ALA A 303 -7.14 -16.28 9.16
N VAL A 304 -6.16 -15.56 8.63
CA VAL A 304 -5.24 -14.72 9.42
C VAL A 304 -6.00 -13.63 10.19
N VAL A 305 -6.87 -12.87 9.54
CA VAL A 305 -7.69 -11.82 10.19
C VAL A 305 -8.60 -12.44 11.25
N ARG A 306 -9.20 -13.58 10.96
CA ARG A 306 -10.01 -14.33 11.93
C ARG A 306 -9.18 -14.72 13.16
N ALA A 307 -8.00 -15.27 12.94
CA ALA A 307 -7.09 -15.65 14.03
C ALA A 307 -6.67 -14.45 14.87
N ILE A 308 -6.36 -13.32 14.25
CA ILE A 308 -6.03 -12.07 14.95
C ILE A 308 -7.17 -11.65 15.88
N LEU A 309 -8.39 -11.56 15.37
CA LEU A 309 -9.52 -11.00 16.14
C LEU A 309 -10.08 -11.95 17.22
N LEU A 310 -9.89 -13.25 17.04
CA LEU A 310 -10.39 -14.27 17.99
C LEU A 310 -9.32 -14.79 18.94
N ASP A 311 -8.08 -14.29 18.83
CA ASP A 311 -7.00 -14.67 19.73
C ASP A 311 -7.33 -14.34 21.19
N PRO A 312 -6.93 -15.20 22.14
CA PRO A 312 -7.13 -14.93 23.58
C PRO A 312 -6.54 -13.58 24.03
N GLU A 313 -5.40 -13.17 23.46
CA GLU A 313 -4.78 -11.87 23.78
C GLU A 313 -5.59 -10.68 23.26
N ALA A 314 -6.24 -10.82 22.10
CA ALA A 314 -7.12 -9.79 21.55
C ALA A 314 -8.45 -9.67 22.31
N ARG A 315 -8.92 -10.74 22.95
CA ARG A 315 -10.24 -10.84 23.61
C ARG A 315 -10.17 -10.82 25.12
N GLY A 316 -8.97 -10.98 25.67
CA GLY A 316 -8.74 -10.93 27.10
C GLY A 316 -8.96 -9.53 27.67
N ALA A 317 -8.99 -9.43 29.01
CA ALA A 317 -8.91 -8.13 29.67
C ALA A 317 -7.60 -7.44 29.28
N PRO A 318 -7.60 -6.12 29.06
CA PRO A 318 -6.35 -5.38 28.85
C PRO A 318 -5.38 -5.71 29.99
N ASP A 319 -4.16 -6.10 29.63
CA ASP A 319 -3.12 -6.28 30.64
C ASP A 319 -2.93 -4.93 31.37
N ALA A 320 -2.94 -4.98 32.71
CA ALA A 320 -2.70 -3.81 33.55
C ALA A 320 -1.30 -3.20 33.35
N ASN A 321 -0.38 -3.93 32.68
CA ASN A 321 0.87 -3.38 32.20
C ASN A 321 0.60 -2.38 31.07
N ALA A 322 1.02 -1.14 31.28
CA ALA A 322 0.78 0.06 30.48
C ALA A 322 1.17 0.02 28.98
N ARG A 323 1.36 -1.16 28.38
CA ARG A 323 1.77 -1.34 26.98
C ARG A 323 0.68 -1.94 26.08
N TYR A 324 -0.47 -2.34 26.65
CA TYR A 324 -1.57 -2.86 25.85
C TYR A 324 -2.40 -1.72 25.26
N GLY A 325 -2.70 -1.84 23.98
CA GLY A 325 -3.46 -0.84 23.23
C GLY A 325 -2.66 -0.29 22.05
N ARG A 326 -3.27 0.61 21.33
CA ARG A 326 -2.62 1.32 20.22
C ARG A 326 -3.13 2.74 20.12
N PHE A 327 -2.30 3.62 19.62
CA PHE A 327 -2.77 4.90 19.11
C PHE A 327 -3.56 4.65 17.82
N ARG A 328 -4.75 5.24 17.74
CA ARG A 328 -5.56 5.21 16.53
C ARG A 328 -5.15 6.37 15.64
N GLU A 329 -4.97 6.09 14.37
CA GLU A 329 -4.81 7.12 13.37
C GLU A 329 -6.05 8.04 13.37
N PRO A 330 -5.92 9.35 13.07
CA PRO A 330 -7.04 10.30 13.13
C PRO A 330 -8.31 9.82 12.41
N ALA A 331 -8.16 9.18 11.25
CA ALA A 331 -9.28 8.62 10.51
C ALA A 331 -10.05 7.55 11.29
N LEU A 332 -9.35 6.65 11.99
CA LEU A 332 -9.96 5.61 12.83
C LEU A 332 -10.52 6.17 14.13
N TYR A 333 -9.88 7.20 14.70
CA TYR A 333 -10.37 7.87 15.89
C TYR A 333 -11.72 8.53 15.60
N VAL A 334 -11.78 9.41 14.59
CA VAL A 334 -13.02 10.11 14.19
C VAL A 334 -14.15 9.13 13.85
N THR A 335 -13.87 8.03 13.16
CA THR A 335 -14.90 7.06 12.78
C THR A 335 -15.33 6.11 13.90
N ALA A 336 -14.67 6.14 15.07
CA ALA A 336 -15.03 5.28 16.20
C ALA A 336 -15.78 6.03 17.32
N GLU A 337 -15.48 7.31 17.54
CA GLU A 337 -15.95 8.05 18.71
C GLU A 337 -17.30 8.77 18.47
N ASP A 338 -17.59 9.17 17.22
CA ASP A 338 -18.75 9.99 16.89
C ASP A 338 -19.66 9.38 15.81
N ILE A 339 -19.73 8.05 15.76
CA ILE A 339 -20.52 7.36 14.72
C ILE A 339 -21.96 7.86 14.64
N ASP A 340 -22.63 8.09 15.76
CA ASP A 340 -24.03 8.52 15.75
C ASP A 340 -24.18 10.02 15.40
N TYR A 341 -23.24 10.85 15.84
CA TYR A 341 -23.17 12.25 15.44
C TYR A 341 -22.88 12.41 13.95
N LEU A 342 -21.88 11.69 13.44
CA LEU A 342 -21.50 11.70 12.02
C LEU A 342 -22.58 11.12 11.12
N LYS A 343 -23.30 10.07 11.55
CA LYS A 343 -24.48 9.55 10.84
C LYS A 343 -25.60 10.59 10.76
N GLY A 344 -25.82 11.34 11.82
CA GLY A 344 -26.76 12.45 11.85
C GLY A 344 -26.41 13.55 10.86
N LEU A 345 -25.14 13.96 10.80
CA LEU A 345 -24.64 14.95 9.85
C LEU A 345 -24.79 14.49 8.39
N ILE A 346 -24.42 13.23 8.08
CA ILE A 346 -24.53 12.67 6.72
C ILE A 346 -25.99 12.57 6.28
N ALA A 347 -26.91 12.25 7.19
CA ALA A 347 -28.34 12.19 6.90
C ALA A 347 -28.98 13.58 6.64
N SER A 348 -28.36 14.66 7.10
CA SER A 348 -28.87 16.03 6.98
C SER A 348 -28.45 16.75 5.67
N GLY A 349 -27.63 16.15 4.81
CA GLY A 349 -27.22 16.74 3.53
C GLY A 349 -25.71 16.57 3.23
N PRO A 350 -25.20 17.16 2.17
CA PRO A 350 -23.79 17.05 1.82
C PRO A 350 -22.92 17.68 2.92
N VAL A 351 -22.20 16.85 3.66
CA VAL A 351 -21.23 17.28 4.67
C VAL A 351 -19.95 17.67 3.98
N SER A 352 -19.69 18.97 3.87
CA SER A 352 -18.34 19.45 3.66
C SER A 352 -17.59 19.40 5.00
N VAL A 353 -16.73 18.43 5.19
CA VAL A 353 -15.80 18.42 6.32
C VAL A 353 -14.68 19.41 5.99
N GLU A 354 -14.84 20.63 6.47
CA GLU A 354 -13.74 21.59 6.48
C GLU A 354 -12.76 21.13 7.57
N VAL A 355 -11.70 20.46 7.17
CA VAL A 355 -10.56 20.19 8.06
C VAL A 355 -9.85 21.52 8.25
N LYS A 356 -10.23 22.29 9.25
CA LYS A 356 -9.43 23.42 9.72
C LYS A 356 -8.14 22.81 10.25
N SER A 357 -7.05 23.04 9.54
CA SER A 357 -5.71 22.72 10.02
C SER A 357 -5.49 23.45 11.36
N PRO A 358 -5.22 22.76 12.47
CA PRO A 358 -4.99 23.43 13.75
C PRO A 358 -3.56 23.97 13.91
N VAL A 359 -2.82 24.10 12.82
CA VAL A 359 -1.46 24.65 12.85
C VAL A 359 -1.46 25.95 12.04
N THR A 360 -1.79 27.03 12.69
CA THR A 360 -1.20 28.33 12.38
C THR A 360 0.28 28.21 12.75
N ILE A 361 1.13 28.00 11.76
CA ILE A 361 2.56 28.29 11.92
C ILE A 361 2.62 29.81 12.05
N ASP A 362 3.01 30.26 13.24
CA ASP A 362 3.26 31.67 13.52
C ASP A 362 4.49 32.05 12.68
N GLU A 363 4.32 32.73 11.56
CA GLU A 363 5.38 33.17 10.67
C GLU A 363 6.30 34.23 11.33
N ASP A 364 5.95 34.68 12.53
CA ASP A 364 6.74 35.65 13.27
C ASP A 364 7.88 35.06 14.14
N ALA A 365 8.10 33.73 14.11
CA ALA A 365 9.15 33.08 14.89
C ALA A 365 10.55 33.04 14.21
N GLU A 366 10.70 33.56 13.00
CA GLU A 366 12.02 33.67 12.33
C GLU A 366 12.83 34.92 12.70
N GLY A 367 12.49 35.60 13.74
CA GLY A 367 13.10 36.90 14.14
C GLY A 367 14.28 36.85 15.10
N HIS A 368 14.96 35.73 15.38
CA HIS A 368 16.18 35.76 16.19
C HIS A 368 17.12 34.55 15.96
N LEU A 369 17.76 34.51 14.79
CA LEU A 369 19.08 33.87 14.68
C LEU A 369 20.11 35.00 14.39
N GLY A 370 20.83 35.35 15.43
CA GLY A 370 21.85 36.37 15.40
C GLY A 370 22.96 36.04 14.38
N ARG A 371 23.24 36.97 13.50
CA ARG A 371 24.46 36.94 12.68
C ARG A 371 25.67 37.14 13.59
N ASP A 372 26.65 36.25 13.50
CA ASP A 372 27.92 36.50 14.07
C ASP A 372 28.69 37.55 13.24
N ALA A 373 29.64 38.23 13.87
CA ALA A 373 30.36 39.37 13.31
C ALA A 373 31.34 38.99 12.18
N ARG A 374 31.21 37.82 11.52
CA ARG A 374 32.13 37.30 10.51
C ARG A 374 31.50 36.83 9.19
N GLY A 375 30.22 36.96 8.99
CA GLY A 375 29.61 36.92 7.66
C GLY A 375 29.68 35.58 6.89
N HIS A 376 29.80 34.44 7.55
CA HIS A 376 29.74 33.13 6.88
C HIS A 376 28.43 32.42 7.16
N GLN A 377 27.73 32.03 6.08
CA GLN A 377 26.61 31.11 6.10
C GLN A 377 27.14 29.68 6.24
N HIS A 378 26.58 28.97 7.17
CA HIS A 378 26.60 27.48 7.20
C HIS A 378 25.20 26.96 7.11
#